data_b088bd8c55c73dedc68f84100f286338
#
_entry.id   b088bd8c55c73dedc68f84100f286338
#
_cell.length_a   1.000
_cell.length_b   1.000
_cell.length_c   1.000
_cell.angle_alpha   90.00
_cell.angle_beta   90.00
_cell.angle_gamma   90.00
#
_symmetry.space_group_name_H-M   'P 1'
#
loop_
_entity.id
_entity.type
_entity.pdbx_description
1 polymer ?
#
loop_
_entity_poly.entity_id
_entity_poly.type
_entity_poly.pdbx_seq_one_letter_code
_entity_poly.pdbx_strand_id
1 'polypeptide(L)'
;LDGDVLYPPQALLDYVQKAPRSSFALIPADIDNAECAKVLLNPSGTIHAFITKRELTDEEKSDFGFGGEAIGFFILRQEDVPRFVDLYENNEPTYRPVLWEIPFTEFARNTPLHPWNIPQEGCFEIDTQEDYSDALNHFRSNLDQYQLE
;
A
#
# COMPACT_ATOMS: atom_id res chain seq x y z
N LEU A 1 7.50 -5.28 -3.26
CA LEU A 1 6.35 -5.74 -4.08
C LEU A 1 5.86 -7.06 -3.53
N ASP A 2 4.57 -7.18 -3.25
CA ASP A 2 3.95 -8.44 -2.94
C ASP A 2 3.81 -9.27 -4.22
N GLY A 3 3.84 -10.59 -4.11
CA GLY A 3 3.91 -11.50 -5.26
C GLY A 3 2.54 -12.00 -5.74
N ASP A 4 1.48 -11.63 -5.08
CA ASP A 4 0.08 -12.01 -5.26
C ASP A 4 -0.81 -10.89 -5.81
N VAL A 5 -0.20 -9.85 -6.35
CA VAL A 5 -0.90 -8.71 -6.96
C VAL A 5 -0.73 -8.71 -8.47
N LEU A 6 -1.84 -8.74 -9.21
CA LEU A 6 -1.88 -8.41 -10.63
C LEU A 6 -2.09 -6.89 -10.79
N TYR A 7 -1.31 -6.26 -11.66
CA TYR A 7 -1.44 -4.83 -11.96
C TYR A 7 -1.02 -4.53 -13.40
N PRO A 8 -1.57 -3.48 -14.04
CA PRO A 8 -1.06 -3.02 -15.32
C PRO A 8 0.38 -2.51 -15.16
N PRO A 9 1.35 -2.98 -15.97
CA PRO A 9 2.76 -2.57 -15.87
C PRO A 9 2.95 -1.06 -15.95
N GLN A 10 2.10 -0.35 -16.72
CA GLN A 10 2.16 1.09 -16.84
C GLN A 10 1.87 1.81 -15.52
N ALA A 11 0.97 1.27 -14.68
CA ALA A 11 0.69 1.84 -13.35
C ALA A 11 1.94 1.80 -12.45
N LEU A 12 2.69 0.69 -12.49
CA LEU A 12 3.95 0.57 -11.77
C LEU A 12 5.03 1.49 -12.34
N LEU A 13 5.17 1.56 -13.66
CA LEU A 13 6.14 2.46 -14.31
C LEU A 13 5.86 3.93 -13.96
N ASP A 14 4.61 4.34 -14.03
CA ASP A 14 4.18 5.68 -13.67
C ASP A 14 4.50 5.98 -12.19
N TYR A 15 4.25 5.04 -11.31
CA TYR A 15 4.58 5.16 -9.90
C TYR A 15 6.09 5.34 -9.69
N VAL A 16 6.91 4.44 -10.24
CA VAL A 16 8.37 4.49 -10.08
C VAL A 16 8.97 5.78 -10.65
N GLN A 17 8.46 6.24 -11.79
CA GLN A 17 9.00 7.41 -12.48
C GLN A 17 8.50 8.74 -11.90
N LYS A 18 7.25 8.80 -11.44
CA LYS A 18 6.58 10.07 -11.11
C LYS A 18 6.45 10.32 -9.61
N ALA A 19 6.50 9.29 -8.75
CA ALA A 19 6.41 9.51 -7.32
C ALA A 19 7.63 10.30 -6.80
N PRO A 20 7.46 11.53 -6.30
CA PRO A 20 8.59 12.42 -5.99
C PRO A 20 9.24 12.14 -4.64
N ARG A 21 8.59 11.34 -3.78
CA ARG A 21 8.94 11.13 -2.37
C ARG A 21 8.76 9.67 -1.98
N SER A 22 9.22 9.32 -0.77
CA SER A 22 8.90 8.03 -0.15
C SER A 22 7.39 7.89 -0.03
N SER A 23 6.83 6.83 -0.59
CA SER A 23 5.39 6.72 -0.80
C SER A 23 4.92 5.27 -0.88
N PHE A 24 3.63 5.08 -0.68
CA PHE A 24 2.92 3.82 -0.86
C PHE A 24 1.87 3.95 -1.94
N ALA A 25 1.80 2.95 -2.80
CA ALA A 25 0.73 2.81 -3.78
C ALA A 25 -0.54 2.36 -3.09
N LEU A 26 -1.62 3.09 -3.34
CA LEU A 26 -2.93 2.85 -2.77
C LEU A 26 -3.97 2.69 -3.88
N ILE A 27 -4.91 1.78 -3.66
CA ILE A 27 -6.13 1.66 -4.45
C ILE A 27 -7.35 2.10 -3.64
N PRO A 28 -8.45 2.49 -4.27
CA PRO A 28 -9.72 2.68 -3.59
C PRO A 28 -10.17 1.40 -2.89
N ALA A 29 -10.68 1.50 -1.68
CA ALA A 29 -11.16 0.37 -0.90
C ALA A 29 -12.37 0.76 -0.05
N ASP A 30 -13.07 -0.25 0.48
CA ASP A 30 -14.13 -0.07 1.46
C ASP A 30 -13.50 0.14 2.85
N ILE A 31 -13.80 1.26 3.47
CA ILE A 31 -13.30 1.61 4.81
C ILE A 31 -13.73 0.61 5.88
N ASP A 32 -14.84 -0.07 5.69
CA ASP A 32 -15.41 -1.04 6.63
C ASP A 32 -14.92 -2.48 6.36
N ASN A 33 -14.18 -2.73 5.29
CA ASN A 33 -13.58 -4.03 5.04
C ASN A 33 -12.45 -4.32 6.07
N ALA A 34 -12.65 -5.33 6.93
CA ALA A 34 -11.68 -5.69 7.98
C ALA A 34 -10.38 -6.30 7.41
N GLU A 35 -10.43 -6.93 6.25
CA GLU A 35 -9.29 -7.67 5.68
C GLU A 35 -8.28 -6.74 4.98
N CYS A 36 -8.72 -5.61 4.43
CA CYS A 36 -7.84 -4.72 3.68
C CYS A 36 -6.81 -3.98 4.56
N ALA A 37 -5.63 -3.73 4.01
CA ALA A 37 -4.59 -2.91 4.62
C ALA A 37 -4.93 -1.41 4.49
N LYS A 38 -5.81 -0.92 5.38
CA LYS A 38 -6.31 0.46 5.40
C LYS A 38 -5.22 1.46 5.70
N VAL A 39 -5.17 2.54 4.93
CA VAL A 39 -4.22 3.64 5.15
C VAL A 39 -4.93 4.86 5.71
N LEU A 40 -4.52 5.28 6.90
CA LEU A 40 -4.97 6.51 7.52
C LEU A 40 -4.04 7.67 7.16
N LEU A 41 -4.64 8.83 6.90
CA LEU A 41 -3.92 10.04 6.51
C LEU A 41 -4.03 11.13 7.58
N ASN A 42 -2.92 11.78 7.86
CA ASN A 42 -2.87 13.02 8.63
C ASN A 42 -3.63 14.15 7.91
N PRO A 43 -4.05 15.20 8.61
CA PRO A 43 -4.60 16.40 7.98
C PRO A 43 -3.66 17.05 6.94
N SER A 44 -2.35 16.79 7.01
CA SER A 44 -1.35 17.22 6.03
C SER A 44 -1.34 16.40 4.74
N GLY A 45 -2.11 15.30 4.67
CA GLY A 45 -2.13 14.37 3.54
C GLY A 45 -0.99 13.34 3.54
N THR A 46 -0.16 13.28 4.59
CA THR A 46 0.83 12.22 4.76
C THR A 46 0.23 11.00 5.44
N ILE A 47 0.83 9.84 5.25
CA ILE A 47 0.39 8.60 5.90
C ILE A 47 0.59 8.72 7.41
N HIS A 48 -0.46 8.42 8.17
CA HIS A 48 -0.44 8.33 9.62
C HIS A 48 -0.14 6.91 10.09
N ALA A 49 -0.90 5.94 9.57
CA ALA A 49 -0.80 4.54 9.98
C ALA A 49 -1.36 3.61 8.91
N PHE A 50 -0.91 2.35 8.97
CA PHE A 50 -1.48 1.22 8.27
C PHE A 50 -2.26 0.36 9.27
N ILE A 51 -3.51 0.07 8.98
CA ILE A 51 -4.41 -0.71 9.85
C ILE A 51 -4.85 -1.96 9.11
N THR A 52 -4.48 -3.12 9.64
CA THR A 52 -4.77 -4.42 9.03
C THR A 52 -5.59 -5.30 9.95
N LYS A 53 -6.34 -6.23 9.36
CA LYS A 53 -7.08 -7.31 10.04
C LYS A 53 -8.00 -6.85 11.17
N ARG A 54 -8.55 -5.66 11.06
CA ARG A 54 -9.59 -5.12 11.94
C ARG A 54 -10.31 -3.94 11.29
N GLU A 55 -11.48 -3.65 11.76
CA GLU A 55 -12.18 -2.41 11.44
C GLU A 55 -11.48 -1.19 12.07
N LEU A 56 -11.74 -0.02 11.53
CA LEU A 56 -11.36 1.25 12.15
C LEU A 56 -12.27 1.57 13.32
N THR A 57 -11.71 2.14 14.36
CA THR A 57 -12.49 2.70 15.46
C THR A 57 -13.19 3.99 15.04
N ASP A 58 -14.23 4.39 15.77
CA ASP A 58 -14.94 5.65 15.52
C ASP A 58 -14.01 6.86 15.65
N GLU A 59 -13.05 6.81 16.58
CA GLU A 59 -12.03 7.83 16.78
C GLU A 59 -11.09 7.91 15.56
N GLU A 60 -10.61 6.77 15.06
CA GLU A 60 -9.78 6.72 13.84
C GLU A 60 -10.51 7.27 12.62
N LYS A 61 -11.82 6.93 12.46
CA LYS A 61 -12.65 7.46 11.36
C LYS A 61 -12.90 8.96 11.49
N SER A 62 -12.94 9.49 12.72
CA SER A 62 -13.17 10.92 13.01
C SER A 62 -11.90 11.76 12.82
N ASP A 63 -10.76 11.27 13.26
CA ASP A 63 -9.54 12.07 13.42
C ASP A 63 -8.63 12.04 12.20
N PHE A 64 -8.76 11.01 11.35
CA PHE A 64 -7.89 10.79 10.19
C PHE A 64 -8.67 10.66 8.90
N GLY A 65 -8.04 11.09 7.79
CA GLY A 65 -8.54 10.81 6.46
C GLY A 65 -8.32 9.34 6.08
N PHE A 66 -9.20 8.79 5.24
CA PHE A 66 -9.02 7.47 4.66
C PHE A 66 -8.35 7.59 3.29
N GLY A 67 -7.18 6.96 3.13
CA GLY A 67 -6.37 7.00 1.91
C GLY A 67 -6.69 5.90 0.90
N GLY A 68 -7.33 4.83 1.34
CA GLY A 68 -7.53 3.61 0.56
C GLY A 68 -6.78 2.42 1.16
N GLU A 69 -6.54 1.42 0.33
CA GLU A 69 -5.81 0.18 0.66
C GLU A 69 -4.40 0.20 0.12
N ALA A 70 -3.43 -0.22 0.94
CA ALA A 70 -2.06 -0.42 0.49
C ALA A 70 -1.90 -1.81 -0.15
N ILE A 71 -1.38 -1.86 -1.37
CA ILE A 71 -1.24 -3.07 -2.19
C ILE A 71 0.20 -3.61 -2.23
N GLY A 72 0.98 -3.40 -1.18
CA GLY A 72 2.34 -3.91 -1.09
C GLY A 72 3.37 -3.21 -2.00
N PHE A 73 3.02 -2.15 -2.71
CA PHE A 73 3.94 -1.36 -3.52
C PHE A 73 4.37 -0.11 -2.78
N PHE A 74 5.67 0.02 -2.53
CA PHE A 74 6.21 1.22 -1.92
C PHE A 74 7.57 1.61 -2.50
N ILE A 75 7.88 2.89 -2.37
CA ILE A 75 9.18 3.46 -2.71
C ILE A 75 9.72 4.17 -1.47
N LEU A 76 10.91 3.77 -1.03
CA LEU A 76 11.73 4.59 -0.14
C LEU A 76 12.79 5.31 -0.96
N ARG A 77 12.87 6.62 -0.79
CA ARG A 77 13.94 7.42 -1.39
C ARG A 77 15.25 7.17 -0.67
N GLN A 78 16.34 7.35 -1.39
CA GLN A 78 17.69 7.01 -0.91
C GLN A 78 18.01 7.64 0.45
N GLU A 79 17.53 8.85 0.69
CA GLU A 79 17.71 9.58 1.95
C GLU A 79 16.96 8.97 3.15
N ASP A 80 15.87 8.24 2.89
CA ASP A 80 15.02 7.64 3.91
C ASP A 80 15.41 6.18 4.23
N VAL A 81 16.08 5.50 3.29
CA VAL A 81 16.48 4.09 3.46
C VAL A 81 17.33 3.88 4.74
N PRO A 82 18.37 4.65 5.03
CA PRO A 82 19.17 4.44 6.24
C PRO A 82 18.33 4.56 7.51
N ARG A 83 17.39 5.52 7.55
CA ARG A 83 16.51 5.73 8.72
C ARG A 83 15.57 4.53 8.94
N PHE A 84 15.05 3.96 7.85
CA PHE A 84 14.20 2.78 7.96
C PHE A 84 15.01 1.55 8.41
N VAL A 85 16.22 1.37 7.86
CA VAL A 85 17.13 0.29 8.26
C VAL A 85 17.48 0.42 9.74
N ASP A 86 17.89 1.58 10.20
CA ASP A 86 18.21 1.84 11.61
C ASP A 86 17.02 1.54 12.52
N LEU A 87 15.80 2.00 12.14
CA LEU A 87 14.59 1.70 12.88
C LEU A 87 14.35 0.19 12.97
N TYR A 88 14.46 -0.50 11.85
CA TYR A 88 14.20 -1.94 11.79
C TYR A 88 15.24 -2.74 12.59
N GLU A 89 16.53 -2.49 12.40
CA GLU A 89 17.62 -3.20 13.08
C GLU A 89 17.58 -3.01 14.60
N ASN A 90 17.29 -1.78 15.06
CA ASN A 90 17.17 -1.51 16.49
C ASN A 90 15.95 -2.19 17.16
N ASN A 91 14.98 -2.61 16.36
CA ASN A 91 13.74 -3.25 16.83
C ASN A 91 13.51 -4.63 16.17
N GLU A 92 14.52 -5.23 15.57
CA GLU A 92 14.41 -6.47 14.79
C GLU A 92 13.67 -7.59 15.52
N PRO A 93 13.90 -7.87 16.80
CA PRO A 93 13.16 -8.91 17.52
C PRO A 93 11.64 -8.67 17.59
N THR A 94 11.22 -7.40 17.57
CA THR A 94 9.82 -6.99 17.59
C THR A 94 9.20 -7.02 16.18
N TYR A 95 9.96 -6.57 15.18
CA TYR A 95 9.44 -6.40 13.81
C TYR A 95 9.49 -7.68 12.97
N ARG A 96 10.45 -8.57 13.23
CA ARG A 96 10.60 -9.82 12.48
C ARG A 96 9.37 -10.71 12.41
N PRO A 97 8.57 -10.89 13.51
CA PRO A 97 7.38 -11.75 13.49
C PRO A 97 6.10 -11.04 13.05
N VAL A 98 6.14 -9.75 12.70
CA VAL A 98 4.93 -8.98 12.35
C VAL A 98 4.91 -8.59 10.88
N LEU A 99 3.73 -8.18 10.41
CA LEU A 99 3.54 -7.71 9.05
C LEU A 99 4.26 -6.36 8.82
N TRP A 100 4.63 -6.08 7.58
CA TRP A 100 5.40 -4.89 7.19
C TRP A 100 4.70 -3.56 7.55
N GLU A 101 3.39 -3.55 7.68
CA GLU A 101 2.61 -2.37 8.05
C GLU A 101 2.97 -1.82 9.44
N ILE A 102 3.39 -2.71 10.35
CA ILE A 102 3.76 -2.31 11.71
C ILE A 102 5.03 -1.45 11.73
N PRO A 103 6.19 -1.90 11.20
CA PRO A 103 7.38 -1.05 11.13
C PRO A 103 7.18 0.20 10.27
N PHE A 104 6.39 0.15 9.20
CA PHE A 104 6.10 1.34 8.41
C PHE A 104 5.19 2.35 9.11
N THR A 105 4.23 1.88 9.92
CA THR A 105 3.44 2.77 10.79
C THR A 105 4.33 3.51 11.79
N GLU A 106 5.28 2.80 12.42
CA GLU A 106 6.24 3.44 13.32
C GLU A 106 7.16 4.42 12.57
N PHE A 107 7.62 4.05 11.39
CA PHE A 107 8.45 4.90 10.54
C PHE A 107 7.74 6.19 10.10
N ALA A 108 6.45 6.10 9.77
CA ALA A 108 5.63 7.24 9.35
C ALA A 108 5.49 8.33 10.43
N ARG A 109 5.67 7.99 11.71
CA ARG A 109 5.63 8.96 12.81
C ARG A 109 6.74 10.01 12.75
N ASN A 110 7.88 9.65 12.19
CA ASN A 110 9.08 10.49 12.15
C ASN A 110 9.56 10.82 10.73
N THR A 111 9.00 10.16 9.72
CA THR A 111 9.36 10.36 8.31
C THR A 111 8.10 10.48 7.48
N PRO A 112 7.87 11.60 6.80
CA PRO A 112 6.68 11.76 5.98
C PRO A 112 6.63 10.73 4.84
N LEU A 113 5.67 9.81 4.91
CA LEU A 113 5.32 8.91 3.81
C LEU A 113 4.09 9.45 3.08
N HIS A 114 4.06 9.32 1.78
CA HIS A 114 3.01 9.92 0.95
C HIS A 114 2.14 8.84 0.29
N PRO A 115 0.82 9.04 0.19
CA PRO A 115 -0.04 8.20 -0.62
C PRO A 115 0.25 8.45 -2.10
N TRP A 116 0.23 7.38 -2.90
CA TRP A 116 0.22 7.44 -4.36
C TRP A 116 -0.99 6.64 -4.86
N ASN A 117 -2.02 7.33 -5.28
CA ASN A 117 -3.24 6.68 -5.72
C ASN A 117 -3.08 6.06 -7.11
N ILE A 118 -3.31 4.77 -7.18
CA ILE A 118 -3.38 4.01 -8.44
C ILE A 118 -4.86 3.74 -8.74
N PRO A 119 -5.30 3.88 -9.99
CA PRO A 119 -6.64 3.44 -10.38
C PRO A 119 -6.83 1.96 -10.05
N GLN A 120 -7.96 1.60 -9.45
CA GLN A 120 -8.26 0.20 -9.13
C GLN A 120 -8.41 -0.68 -10.37
N GLU A 121 -8.76 -0.09 -11.51
CA GLU A 121 -8.96 -0.81 -12.76
C GLU A 121 -7.71 -1.60 -13.15
N GLY A 122 -7.84 -2.92 -13.20
CA GLY A 122 -6.75 -3.83 -13.51
C GLY A 122 -5.80 -4.18 -12.36
N CYS A 123 -6.03 -3.67 -11.14
CA CYS A 123 -5.30 -4.07 -9.95
C CYS A 123 -6.14 -5.09 -9.15
N PHE A 124 -5.56 -6.25 -8.87
CA PHE A 124 -6.20 -7.33 -8.12
C PHE A 124 -5.20 -7.91 -7.12
N GLU A 125 -5.59 -7.99 -5.87
CA GLU A 125 -4.97 -8.85 -4.87
C GLU A 125 -5.57 -10.26 -4.99
N ILE A 126 -4.75 -11.30 -4.93
CA ILE A 126 -5.16 -12.68 -5.24
C ILE A 126 -4.96 -13.53 -3.99
N ASP A 127 -5.92 -13.49 -3.09
CA ASP A 127 -5.94 -14.26 -1.85
C ASP A 127 -6.76 -15.54 -1.95
N THR A 128 -7.76 -15.54 -2.84
CA THR A 128 -8.71 -16.63 -3.00
C THR A 128 -8.77 -17.16 -4.43
N GLN A 129 -9.43 -18.33 -4.59
CA GLN A 129 -9.68 -18.88 -5.93
C GLN A 129 -10.65 -17.99 -6.74
N GLU A 130 -11.50 -17.23 -6.08
CA GLU A 130 -12.42 -16.28 -6.71
C GLU A 130 -11.65 -15.10 -7.27
N ASP A 131 -10.77 -14.47 -6.45
CA ASP A 131 -9.89 -13.37 -6.89
C ASP A 131 -9.03 -13.79 -8.08
N TYR A 132 -8.45 -15.00 -8.04
CA TYR A 132 -7.69 -15.54 -9.16
C TYR A 132 -8.53 -15.64 -10.43
N SER A 133 -9.77 -16.12 -10.31
CA SER A 133 -10.67 -16.27 -11.45
C SER A 133 -11.04 -14.91 -12.05
N ASP A 134 -11.30 -13.91 -11.22
CA ASP A 134 -11.64 -12.56 -11.62
C ASP A 134 -10.44 -11.86 -12.27
N ALA A 135 -9.26 -11.93 -11.62
CA ALA A 135 -8.01 -11.41 -12.19
C ALA A 135 -7.70 -12.04 -13.56
N LEU A 136 -7.84 -13.36 -13.69
CA LEU A 136 -7.59 -14.07 -14.95
C LEU A 136 -8.57 -13.68 -16.05
N ASN A 137 -9.85 -13.52 -15.73
CA ASN A 137 -10.89 -13.08 -16.67
C ASN A 137 -10.62 -11.64 -17.14
N HIS A 138 -10.28 -10.76 -16.19
CA HIS A 138 -9.91 -9.38 -16.50
C HIS A 138 -8.67 -9.33 -17.40
N PHE A 139 -7.60 -10.03 -17.02
CA PHE A 139 -6.35 -10.12 -17.79
C PHE A 139 -6.59 -10.57 -19.24
N ARG A 140 -7.36 -11.66 -19.42
CA ARG A 140 -7.67 -12.19 -20.76
C ARG A 140 -8.49 -11.23 -21.62
N SER A 141 -9.36 -10.44 -21.01
CA SER A 141 -10.22 -9.48 -21.70
C SER A 141 -9.52 -8.15 -22.01
N ASN A 142 -8.40 -7.87 -21.35
CA ASN A 142 -7.70 -6.57 -21.39
C ASN A 142 -6.18 -6.74 -21.58
N LEU A 143 -5.76 -7.67 -22.41
CA LEU A 143 -4.34 -8.00 -22.62
C LEU A 143 -3.47 -6.77 -22.93
N ASP A 144 -4.02 -5.80 -23.66
CA ASP A 144 -3.30 -4.58 -24.05
C ASP A 144 -2.86 -3.74 -22.84
N GLN A 145 -3.60 -3.80 -21.73
CA GLN A 145 -3.25 -3.08 -20.50
C GLN A 145 -2.01 -3.67 -19.78
N TYR A 146 -1.70 -4.94 -20.07
CA TYR A 146 -0.61 -5.68 -19.42
C TYR A 146 0.63 -5.84 -20.30
N GLN A 147 0.64 -5.19 -21.46
CA GLN A 147 1.81 -5.14 -22.34
C GLN A 147 2.57 -3.82 -22.13
N LEU A 148 3.89 -3.91 -22.05
CA LEU A 148 4.76 -2.73 -22.13
C LEU A 148 5.01 -2.47 -23.63
N GLU A 149 4.83 -1.23 -24.06
CA GLU A 149 5.25 -0.79 -25.38
C GLU A 149 6.78 -0.76 -25.50
#